data_70023f5f1cb2f0fd8a3fb9d0a2a13bfc
#
_entry.id   70023f5f1cb2f0fd8a3fb9d0a2a13bfc
#
_cell.length_a   1.000
_cell.length_b   1.000
_cell.length_c   1.000
_cell.angle_alpha   90.00
_cell.angle_beta   90.00
_cell.angle_gamma   90.00
#
_symmetry.space_group_name_H-M   'P 1'
#
loop_
_entity.id
_entity.type
_entity.pdbx_description
1 polymer ?
#
loop_
_entity_poly.entity_id
_entity_poly.type
_entity_poly.pdbx_seq_one_letter_code
_entity_poly.pdbx_strand_id
1 'polypeptide(L)'
;QAERDNDKSLMFQMIALRHIRSGHGHDLVVTRLEMLVPALVDYFETNGIDGWVYRRNTDGVLLPWLIDSIEYIQTRDGPYAGIPFVSIQLLANTITSTSPVDDDSPEQWRTGMTNAILFYQRELGKLTIPELLAQKGFYKECTEFKEEYTKQAGRFRNFQPFYGKQFLAKHSGFLIREGDSRLFKNLELFRISPETSARCVNDEEILERRIETHSDRRNRTDDMYSRIPLHCYLHMFHLELHRNCWIHVDNLEEYRYRPELKTKLILPPEHRKLIDILTSHMDVSTSDIVPGKSGGTTILCMGAAGLGKTLTAEVYSEVVSKPLYRVHSGQLGTSATSVEAALADILKRASRWDSILLLDEADVYIRKRDNDLQHNAIVA
;
A
#
# COMPACT_ATOMS: atom_id res chain seq x y z
N GLN A 1 26.58 6.70 -41.81
CA GLN A 1 25.86 5.43 -41.95
C GLN A 1 24.36 5.72 -42.11
N ALA A 2 23.72 6.52 -41.25
CA ALA A 2 22.33 6.94 -41.36
C ALA A 2 21.96 7.58 -42.71
N GLU A 3 22.86 8.38 -43.28
CA GLU A 3 22.69 8.97 -44.62
C GLU A 3 22.77 7.93 -45.74
N ARG A 4 23.60 6.88 -45.56
CA ARG A 4 23.71 5.77 -46.52
C ARG A 4 22.54 4.83 -46.50
N ASP A 5 21.99 4.59 -45.29
CA ASP A 5 20.92 3.66 -45.07
C ASP A 5 19.53 4.31 -45.22
N ASN A 6 19.48 5.61 -45.54
CA ASN A 6 18.29 6.45 -45.66
C ASN A 6 17.34 6.31 -44.43
N ASP A 7 17.95 6.10 -43.25
CA ASP A 7 17.23 5.97 -41.98
C ASP A 7 16.86 7.36 -41.45
N LYS A 8 15.62 7.75 -41.69
CA LYS A 8 15.05 9.04 -41.29
C LYS A 8 15.09 9.23 -39.78
N SER A 9 14.91 8.19 -38.98
CA SER A 9 14.92 8.26 -37.52
C SER A 9 16.29 8.63 -36.98
N LEU A 10 17.34 7.95 -37.46
CA LEU A 10 18.75 8.24 -37.11
C LEU A 10 19.18 9.62 -37.57
N MET A 11 18.74 10.04 -38.76
CA MET A 11 19.03 11.40 -39.26
C MET A 11 18.42 12.48 -38.37
N PHE A 12 17.19 12.32 -37.91
CA PHE A 12 16.55 13.24 -36.98
C PHE A 12 17.26 13.28 -35.64
N GLN A 13 17.66 12.14 -35.10
CA GLN A 13 18.45 12.08 -33.87
C GLN A 13 19.79 12.82 -34.00
N MET A 14 20.48 12.66 -35.11
CA MET A 14 21.73 13.39 -35.37
C MET A 14 21.52 14.90 -35.46
N ILE A 15 20.47 15.36 -36.13
CA ILE A 15 20.13 16.80 -36.24
C ILE A 15 19.81 17.36 -34.84
N ALA A 16 19.05 16.63 -34.05
CA ALA A 16 18.70 17.02 -32.68
C ALA A 16 19.93 17.09 -31.77
N LEU A 17 20.82 16.11 -31.81
CA LEU A 17 22.08 16.12 -31.06
C LEU A 17 23.00 17.31 -31.46
N ARG A 18 22.98 17.72 -32.73
CA ARG A 18 23.71 18.95 -33.15
C ARG A 18 23.10 20.22 -32.55
N HIS A 19 21.76 20.28 -32.44
CA HIS A 19 21.08 21.43 -31.84
C HIS A 19 21.32 21.51 -30.33
N ILE A 20 21.37 20.39 -29.66
CA ILE A 20 21.60 20.29 -28.20
C ILE A 20 23.00 20.76 -27.84
N ARG A 21 24.03 20.38 -28.61
CA ARG A 21 25.41 20.85 -28.42
C ARG A 21 25.58 22.37 -28.54
N SER A 22 24.60 23.09 -29.04
CA SER A 22 24.59 24.55 -29.10
C SER A 22 24.16 25.28 -27.84
N GLY A 23 23.87 24.59 -26.75
CA GLY A 23 23.76 25.17 -25.39
C GLY A 23 22.41 25.76 -24.96
N HIS A 24 21.32 25.38 -25.59
CA HIS A 24 20.00 25.97 -25.34
C HIS A 24 18.99 25.00 -24.68
N GLY A 25 19.44 24.06 -23.81
CA GLY A 25 18.65 22.92 -23.38
C GLY A 25 17.41 23.20 -22.52
N HIS A 26 17.40 24.25 -21.70
CA HIS A 26 16.29 24.48 -20.74
C HIS A 26 15.11 25.27 -21.27
N ASP A 27 15.34 26.20 -22.19
CA ASP A 27 14.31 27.07 -22.77
C ASP A 27 13.84 26.62 -24.16
N LEU A 28 14.23 25.41 -24.56
CA LEU A 28 13.94 24.90 -25.89
C LEU A 28 12.46 24.57 -26.04
N VAL A 29 11.78 25.28 -26.93
CA VAL A 29 10.43 24.92 -27.40
C VAL A 29 10.57 23.95 -28.56
N VAL A 30 10.23 22.68 -28.34
CA VAL A 30 10.26 21.64 -29.36
C VAL A 30 9.01 21.75 -30.25
N THR A 31 9.23 21.87 -31.57
CA THR A 31 8.11 22.02 -32.53
C THR A 31 7.79 20.73 -33.30
N ARG A 32 8.70 19.77 -33.34
CA ARG A 32 8.54 18.48 -34.04
C ARG A 32 8.72 17.33 -33.10
N LEU A 33 7.86 16.34 -33.25
CA LEU A 33 7.84 15.17 -32.36
C LEU A 33 9.14 14.36 -32.41
N GLU A 34 9.75 14.26 -33.58
CA GLU A 34 11.02 13.54 -33.79
C GLU A 34 12.19 14.19 -33.04
N MET A 35 12.08 15.48 -32.76
CA MET A 35 13.09 16.23 -32.01
C MET A 35 12.92 16.12 -30.50
N LEU A 36 11.77 15.62 -30.06
CA LEU A 36 11.43 15.59 -28.64
C LEU A 36 12.27 14.55 -27.87
N VAL A 37 12.54 13.37 -28.46
CA VAL A 37 13.34 12.32 -27.79
C VAL A 37 14.70 12.82 -27.38
N PRO A 38 15.56 13.32 -28.30
CA PRO A 38 16.88 13.79 -27.90
C PRO A 38 16.83 15.03 -26.99
N ALA A 39 15.82 15.88 -27.13
CA ALA A 39 15.63 17.02 -26.25
C ALA A 39 15.26 16.60 -24.80
N LEU A 40 14.46 15.57 -24.64
CA LEU A 40 14.15 14.97 -23.34
C LEU A 40 15.38 14.30 -22.73
N VAL A 41 16.15 13.56 -23.52
CA VAL A 41 17.39 12.92 -23.04
C VAL A 41 18.36 13.98 -22.51
N ASP A 42 18.64 15.02 -23.29
CA ASP A 42 19.49 16.14 -22.86
C ASP A 42 18.94 16.82 -21.59
N TYR A 43 17.64 17.07 -21.55
CA TYR A 43 17.00 17.69 -20.39
C TYR A 43 17.19 16.85 -19.12
N PHE A 44 17.06 15.54 -19.20
CA PHE A 44 17.21 14.66 -18.04
C PHE A 44 18.68 14.40 -17.68
N GLU A 45 19.60 14.34 -18.62
CA GLU A 45 21.03 14.16 -18.36
C GLU A 45 21.69 15.40 -17.77
N THR A 46 21.18 16.59 -18.08
CA THR A 46 21.74 17.84 -17.60
C THR A 46 21.48 18.02 -16.11
N ASN A 47 22.38 17.71 -15.23
CA ASN A 47 22.41 17.92 -13.77
C ASN A 47 22.53 16.66 -12.91
N GLY A 48 23.06 15.55 -13.46
CA GLY A 48 23.52 14.42 -12.66
C GLY A 48 22.45 13.80 -11.75
N ILE A 49 21.27 13.60 -12.33
CA ILE A 49 20.14 13.03 -11.61
C ILE A 49 20.17 11.50 -11.61
N ASP A 50 19.48 10.91 -10.64
CA ASP A 50 19.33 9.46 -10.52
C ASP A 50 18.37 8.85 -11.58
N GLY A 51 17.96 9.63 -12.59
CA GLY A 51 17.05 9.23 -13.66
C GLY A 51 15.59 9.17 -13.20
N TRP A 52 15.24 9.90 -12.14
CA TRP A 52 13.90 9.92 -11.60
C TRP A 52 13.12 11.16 -12.03
N VAL A 53 11.81 10.95 -12.20
CA VAL A 53 10.80 12.03 -12.28
C VAL A 53 9.81 11.85 -11.14
N TYR A 54 9.23 12.95 -10.71
CA TYR A 54 8.32 12.97 -9.58
C TYR A 54 6.93 13.39 -10.01
N ARG A 55 5.93 12.78 -9.38
CA ARG A 55 4.53 13.13 -9.53
C ARG A 55 3.88 13.23 -8.17
N ARG A 56 2.99 14.22 -7.97
CA ARG A 56 2.08 14.21 -6.83
C ARG A 56 0.78 13.50 -7.21
N ASN A 57 0.31 12.61 -6.33
CA ASN A 57 -1.00 12.01 -6.47
C ASN A 57 -2.10 12.99 -6.04
N THR A 58 -3.36 12.56 -6.12
CA THR A 58 -4.54 13.35 -5.71
C THR A 58 -4.53 13.76 -4.24
N ASP A 59 -3.81 13.04 -3.39
CA ASP A 59 -3.67 13.29 -1.95
C ASP A 59 -2.45 14.16 -1.63
N GLY A 60 -1.76 14.67 -2.65
CA GLY A 60 -0.58 15.52 -2.50
C GLY A 60 0.72 14.76 -2.18
N VAL A 61 0.68 13.44 -2.10
CA VAL A 61 1.86 12.61 -1.83
C VAL A 61 2.81 12.62 -3.03
N LEU A 62 4.09 12.82 -2.77
CA LEU A 62 5.13 12.81 -3.79
C LEU A 62 5.55 11.38 -4.11
N LEU A 63 5.49 11.01 -5.39
CA LEU A 63 5.81 9.68 -5.89
C LEU A 63 6.92 9.75 -6.92
N PRO A 64 8.10 9.16 -6.67
CA PRO A 64 9.19 9.06 -7.63
C PRO A 64 8.95 7.94 -8.63
N TRP A 65 9.41 8.15 -9.88
CA TRP A 65 9.38 7.18 -10.95
C TRP A 65 10.74 7.15 -11.65
N LEU A 66 11.28 5.98 -11.90
CA LEU A 66 12.48 5.79 -12.70
C LEU A 66 12.12 5.89 -14.19
N ILE A 67 12.89 6.66 -14.95
CA ILE A 67 12.81 6.66 -16.41
C ILE A 67 13.48 5.39 -16.92
N ASP A 68 12.72 4.53 -17.60
CA ASP A 68 13.21 3.29 -18.18
C ASP A 68 13.67 3.48 -19.63
N SER A 69 12.80 4.09 -20.46
CA SER A 69 13.13 4.41 -21.85
C SER A 69 12.37 5.65 -22.32
N ILE A 70 12.91 6.27 -23.37
CA ILE A 70 12.29 7.39 -24.09
C ILE A 70 12.28 7.03 -25.55
N GLU A 71 11.11 6.81 -26.14
CA GLU A 71 10.95 6.26 -27.46
C GLU A 71 9.98 7.05 -28.34
N TYR A 72 10.31 7.20 -29.61
CA TYR A 72 9.37 7.62 -30.64
C TYR A 72 8.67 6.40 -31.20
N ILE A 73 7.35 6.38 -31.11
CA ILE A 73 6.51 5.25 -31.50
C ILE A 73 5.56 5.66 -32.60
N GLN A 74 5.56 4.87 -33.68
CA GLN A 74 4.58 4.95 -34.75
C GLN A 74 4.06 3.55 -35.03
N THR A 75 2.85 3.26 -34.55
CA THR A 75 2.20 1.95 -34.75
C THR A 75 1.55 1.89 -36.10
N ARG A 76 1.68 0.73 -36.79
CA ARG A 76 1.00 0.46 -38.07
C ARG A 76 -0.40 -0.09 -37.88
N ASP A 77 -0.63 -0.76 -36.74
CA ASP A 77 -1.89 -1.47 -36.43
C ASP A 77 -2.41 -1.06 -35.06
N GLY A 78 -3.75 -1.17 -34.86
CA GLY A 78 -4.42 -0.91 -33.60
C GLY A 78 -5.18 0.42 -33.56
N PRO A 79 -5.85 0.75 -32.44
CA PRO A 79 -6.71 1.93 -32.31
C PRO A 79 -5.95 3.28 -32.43
N TYR A 80 -4.62 3.26 -32.36
CA TYR A 80 -3.74 4.43 -32.54
C TYR A 80 -2.89 4.31 -33.81
N ALA A 81 -3.29 3.48 -34.76
CA ALA A 81 -2.56 3.30 -36.01
C ALA A 81 -2.35 4.61 -36.75
N GLY A 82 -1.11 4.88 -37.14
CA GLY A 82 -0.74 6.06 -37.94
C GLY A 82 -0.56 7.37 -37.17
N ILE A 83 -0.87 7.43 -35.86
CA ILE A 83 -0.63 8.64 -35.05
C ILE A 83 0.71 8.46 -34.30
N PRO A 84 1.78 9.19 -34.67
CA PRO A 84 3.04 9.10 -33.96
C PRO A 84 2.96 9.78 -32.61
N PHE A 85 3.69 9.24 -31.63
CA PHE A 85 3.83 9.81 -30.29
C PHE A 85 5.22 9.50 -29.71
N VAL A 86 5.65 10.30 -28.75
CA VAL A 86 6.80 10.01 -27.91
C VAL A 86 6.32 9.47 -26.59
N SER A 87 6.90 8.37 -26.13
CA SER A 87 6.61 7.72 -24.87
C SER A 87 7.83 7.77 -23.96
N ILE A 88 7.65 8.25 -22.73
CA ILE A 88 8.58 8.02 -21.64
C ILE A 88 8.04 6.86 -20.82
N GLN A 89 8.74 5.73 -20.81
CA GLN A 89 8.39 4.59 -19.97
C GLN A 89 8.95 4.82 -18.56
N LEU A 90 8.11 4.59 -17.56
CA LEU A 90 8.40 4.84 -16.16
C LEU A 90 8.22 3.57 -15.34
N LEU A 91 9.06 3.39 -14.31
CA LEU A 91 9.03 2.24 -13.41
C LEU A 91 9.02 2.69 -11.95
N ALA A 92 8.25 2.00 -11.15
CA ALA A 92 8.29 2.12 -9.69
C ALA A 92 7.83 0.81 -9.03
N ASN A 93 8.31 0.54 -7.82
CA ASN A 93 7.72 -0.46 -6.94
C ASN A 93 6.55 0.18 -6.20
N THR A 94 5.34 -0.14 -6.61
CA THR A 94 4.12 0.50 -6.09
C THR A 94 2.99 -0.50 -5.93
N ILE A 95 1.92 -0.07 -5.31
CA ILE A 95 0.65 -0.79 -5.36
C ILE A 95 0.18 -0.84 -6.81
N THR A 96 -0.29 -2.00 -7.24
CA THR A 96 -0.68 -2.21 -8.64
C THR A 96 -2.18 -2.35 -8.78
N SER A 97 -2.71 -1.88 -9.90
CA SER A 97 -4.08 -2.13 -10.32
C SER A 97 -4.23 -3.38 -11.19
N THR A 98 -3.13 -4.09 -11.48
CA THR A 98 -3.16 -5.31 -12.31
C THR A 98 -3.29 -6.54 -11.42
N SER A 99 -4.08 -7.52 -11.88
CA SER A 99 -4.21 -8.81 -11.18
C SER A 99 -2.86 -9.55 -11.15
N PRO A 100 -2.54 -10.25 -10.07
CA PRO A 100 -1.44 -11.19 -10.05
C PRO A 100 -1.69 -12.31 -11.07
N VAL A 101 -0.62 -12.88 -11.60
CA VAL A 101 -0.69 -13.94 -12.61
C VAL A 101 -1.13 -15.28 -12.00
N ASP A 102 -0.90 -15.47 -10.68
CA ASP A 102 -1.28 -16.67 -9.93
C ASP A 102 -1.99 -16.30 -8.63
N ASP A 103 -3.19 -16.88 -8.44
CA ASP A 103 -4.10 -16.60 -7.32
C ASP A 103 -3.57 -17.04 -5.94
N ASP A 104 -2.56 -17.92 -5.89
CA ASP A 104 -2.13 -18.58 -4.65
C ASP A 104 -0.96 -17.90 -3.93
N SER A 105 -0.38 -16.82 -4.47
CA SER A 105 0.73 -16.16 -3.80
C SER A 105 0.39 -14.73 -3.37
N PRO A 106 0.26 -14.50 -2.06
CA PRO A 106 0.11 -13.14 -1.50
C PRO A 106 1.32 -12.25 -1.82
N GLU A 107 2.37 -12.83 -2.40
CA GLU A 107 3.61 -12.16 -2.77
C GLU A 107 3.48 -11.18 -3.95
N GLN A 108 2.33 -11.12 -4.61
CA GLN A 108 2.18 -10.36 -5.86
C GLN A 108 1.54 -8.97 -5.71
N TRP A 109 1.22 -8.54 -4.50
CA TRP A 109 0.47 -7.30 -4.28
C TRP A 109 1.28 -6.03 -4.51
N ARG A 110 2.59 -6.14 -4.47
CA ARG A 110 3.51 -5.04 -4.75
C ARG A 110 4.47 -5.45 -5.87
N THR A 111 4.17 -5.05 -7.08
CA THR A 111 4.99 -5.36 -8.25
C THR A 111 5.63 -4.11 -8.82
N GLY A 112 6.71 -4.28 -9.57
CA GLY A 112 7.23 -3.22 -10.44
C GLY A 112 6.14 -2.83 -11.43
N MET A 113 5.67 -1.59 -11.35
CA MET A 113 4.65 -1.07 -12.24
C MET A 113 5.28 -0.21 -13.30
N THR A 114 4.89 -0.41 -14.54
CA THR A 114 5.19 0.50 -15.64
C THR A 114 4.09 1.55 -15.77
N ASN A 115 4.49 2.79 -15.95
CA ASN A 115 3.62 3.89 -16.34
C ASN A 115 4.22 4.55 -17.59
N ALA A 116 3.46 5.34 -18.31
CA ALA A 116 3.97 6.03 -19.49
C ALA A 116 3.48 7.48 -19.55
N ILE A 117 4.39 8.38 -19.94
CA ILE A 117 4.04 9.76 -20.30
C ILE A 117 4.01 9.83 -21.83
N LEU A 118 2.87 10.19 -22.39
CA LEU A 118 2.70 10.24 -23.84
C LEU A 118 2.62 11.69 -24.31
N PHE A 119 3.38 12.00 -25.37
CA PHE A 119 3.40 13.30 -26.04
C PHE A 119 3.01 13.15 -27.50
N TYR A 120 2.10 13.98 -27.95
CA TYR A 120 1.63 14.03 -29.34
C TYR A 120 2.05 15.32 -30.02
N GLN A 121 2.17 15.31 -31.35
CA GLN A 121 2.55 16.48 -32.15
C GLN A 121 1.73 17.75 -31.83
N ARG A 122 0.44 17.60 -31.56
CA ARG A 122 -0.49 18.72 -31.24
C ARG A 122 -0.17 19.47 -29.95
N GLU A 123 0.62 18.87 -29.06
CA GLU A 123 0.98 19.43 -27.74
C GLU A 123 2.28 20.25 -27.84
N LEU A 124 3.01 20.15 -28.92
CA LEU A 124 4.30 20.79 -29.14
C LEU A 124 4.17 22.19 -29.76
N GLY A 125 5.29 22.94 -29.72
CA GLY A 125 5.42 24.25 -30.39
C GLY A 125 5.01 25.47 -29.58
N LYS A 126 4.55 25.29 -28.33
CA LYS A 126 4.14 26.39 -27.45
C LYS A 126 4.79 26.36 -26.07
N LEU A 127 5.17 25.20 -25.60
CA LEU A 127 5.65 24.97 -24.26
C LEU A 127 7.09 24.45 -24.27
N THR A 128 7.84 24.81 -23.26
CA THR A 128 9.15 24.26 -22.96
C THR A 128 9.01 22.81 -22.44
N ILE A 129 10.11 22.04 -22.40
CA ILE A 129 10.09 20.66 -21.87
C ILE A 129 9.61 20.60 -20.42
N PRO A 130 10.08 21.44 -19.48
CA PRO A 130 9.55 21.47 -18.13
C PRO A 130 8.02 21.71 -18.06
N GLU A 131 7.52 22.63 -18.89
CA GLU A 131 6.08 22.94 -18.94
C GLU A 131 5.27 21.79 -19.54
N LEU A 132 5.77 21.10 -20.54
CA LEU A 132 5.16 19.89 -21.11
C LEU A 132 5.05 18.77 -20.08
N LEU A 133 6.12 18.53 -19.30
CA LEU A 133 6.11 17.57 -18.22
C LEU A 133 5.15 17.98 -17.11
N ALA A 134 5.20 19.24 -16.68
CA ALA A 134 4.31 19.77 -15.65
C ALA A 134 2.82 19.68 -16.06
N GLN A 135 2.50 19.87 -17.33
CA GLN A 135 1.14 19.68 -17.86
C GLN A 135 0.66 18.22 -17.73
N LYS A 136 1.57 17.26 -17.77
CA LYS A 136 1.30 15.83 -17.49
C LYS A 136 1.38 15.50 -15.98
N GLY A 137 1.71 16.48 -15.14
CA GLY A 137 1.83 16.32 -13.69
C GLY A 137 3.15 15.68 -13.25
N PHE A 138 4.16 15.67 -14.12
CA PHE A 138 5.49 15.16 -13.81
C PHE A 138 6.53 16.28 -13.75
N TYR A 139 7.47 16.12 -12.85
CA TYR A 139 8.51 17.10 -12.57
C TYR A 139 9.86 16.41 -12.52
N LYS A 140 10.88 17.09 -13.06
CA LYS A 140 12.26 16.64 -12.92
C LYS A 140 12.68 16.64 -11.46
N GLU A 141 13.59 15.77 -11.11
CA GLU A 141 14.21 15.72 -9.80
C GLU A 141 14.82 17.08 -9.41
N CYS A 142 14.57 17.49 -8.17
CA CYS A 142 15.22 18.62 -7.51
C CYS A 142 15.58 18.22 -6.08
N THR A 143 16.42 19.06 -5.44
CA THR A 143 16.88 18.79 -4.06
C THR A 143 15.72 18.63 -3.11
N GLU A 144 14.69 19.46 -3.20
CA GLU A 144 13.52 19.46 -2.33
C GLU A 144 12.74 18.15 -2.47
N PHE A 145 12.53 17.65 -3.69
CA PHE A 145 11.83 16.37 -3.92
C PHE A 145 12.64 15.18 -3.40
N LYS A 146 13.95 15.21 -3.61
CA LYS A 146 14.84 14.17 -3.10
C LYS A 146 14.85 14.11 -1.58
N GLU A 147 14.88 15.26 -0.92
CA GLU A 147 14.79 15.34 0.54
C GLU A 147 13.43 14.86 1.06
N GLU A 148 12.34 15.27 0.43
CA GLU A 148 10.99 14.82 0.79
C GLU A 148 10.88 13.31 0.67
N TYR A 149 11.31 12.74 -0.45
CA TYR A 149 11.31 11.29 -0.65
C TYR A 149 12.23 10.56 0.34
N THR A 150 13.40 11.11 0.64
CA THR A 150 14.31 10.52 1.63
C THR A 150 13.66 10.42 3.01
N LYS A 151 12.89 11.43 3.41
CA LYS A 151 12.10 11.39 4.65
C LYS A 151 11.00 10.32 4.60
N GLN A 152 10.27 10.21 3.48
CA GLN A 152 9.26 9.17 3.27
C GLN A 152 9.87 7.76 3.35
N ALA A 153 10.97 7.53 2.65
CA ALA A 153 11.69 6.26 2.67
C ALA A 153 12.27 5.93 4.05
N GLY A 154 12.70 6.93 4.81
CA GLY A 154 13.11 6.78 6.20
C GLY A 154 11.96 6.35 7.11
N ARG A 155 10.80 7.01 7.01
CA ARG A 155 9.58 6.62 7.75
C ARG A 155 9.12 5.22 7.38
N PHE A 156 9.14 4.88 6.09
CA PHE A 156 8.79 3.56 5.62
C PHE A 156 9.66 2.48 6.26
N ARG A 157 11.00 2.65 6.22
CA ARG A 157 11.95 1.71 6.85
C ARG A 157 11.73 1.58 8.36
N ASN A 158 11.27 2.65 9.01
CA ASN A 158 10.98 2.63 10.44
C ASN A 158 9.67 1.91 10.77
N PHE A 159 8.65 2.04 9.92
CA PHE A 159 7.31 1.48 10.19
C PHE A 159 7.15 0.05 9.69
N GLN A 160 7.80 -0.29 8.59
CA GLN A 160 7.66 -1.59 7.93
C GLN A 160 8.00 -2.77 8.86
N PRO A 161 9.05 -2.75 9.72
CA PRO A 161 9.36 -3.87 10.59
C PRO A 161 8.33 -4.12 11.70
N PHE A 162 7.42 -3.17 11.92
CA PHE A 162 6.44 -3.25 12.99
C PHE A 162 5.17 -4.01 12.56
N TYR A 163 5.34 -5.24 12.11
CA TYR A 163 4.24 -6.14 11.82
C TYR A 163 3.33 -6.30 13.05
N GLY A 164 2.01 -6.29 12.84
CA GLY A 164 1.03 -6.41 13.90
C GLY A 164 0.83 -5.16 14.76
N LYS A 165 1.68 -4.12 14.64
CA LYS A 165 1.48 -2.87 15.37
C LYS A 165 0.34 -2.03 14.81
N GLN A 166 -0.34 -1.35 15.72
CA GLN A 166 -1.42 -0.42 15.41
C GLN A 166 -0.90 0.97 15.07
N PHE A 167 -1.51 1.57 14.06
CA PHE A 167 -1.27 2.92 13.58
C PHE A 167 -2.58 3.71 13.48
N LEU A 168 -2.45 5.02 13.49
CA LEU A 168 -3.53 5.95 13.12
C LEU A 168 -3.32 6.42 11.69
N ALA A 169 -4.30 6.19 10.83
CA ALA A 169 -4.36 6.77 9.50
C ALA A 169 -5.17 8.06 9.54
N LYS A 170 -4.57 9.17 9.09
CA LYS A 170 -5.19 10.51 9.13
C LYS A 170 -5.80 10.97 7.82
N HIS A 171 -5.42 10.33 6.72
CA HIS A 171 -5.83 10.69 5.38
C HIS A 171 -6.24 9.47 4.57
N SER A 172 -6.58 9.68 3.31
CA SER A 172 -7.06 8.65 2.40
C SER A 172 -6.09 7.48 2.20
N GLY A 173 -6.65 6.35 1.89
CA GLY A 173 -5.95 5.13 1.52
C GLY A 173 -6.70 4.41 0.41
N PHE A 174 -6.12 3.31 -0.07
CA PHE A 174 -6.73 2.45 -1.08
C PHE A 174 -7.20 1.15 -0.47
N LEU A 175 -8.49 0.83 -0.63
CA LEU A 175 -9.06 -0.44 -0.23
C LEU A 175 -8.79 -1.51 -1.28
N ILE A 176 -8.50 -2.71 -0.81
CA ILE A 176 -8.48 -3.92 -1.61
C ILE A 176 -9.78 -4.65 -1.36
N ARG A 177 -10.50 -5.03 -2.42
CA ARG A 177 -11.68 -5.89 -2.29
C ARG A 177 -11.24 -7.34 -2.14
N GLU A 178 -11.67 -8.01 -1.09
CA GLU A 178 -11.45 -9.45 -0.89
C GLU A 178 -12.36 -10.27 -1.83
N GLY A 179 -11.84 -11.36 -2.39
CA GLY A 179 -12.63 -12.41 -3.03
C GLY A 179 -12.80 -12.36 -4.54
N ASP A 180 -12.10 -11.48 -5.27
CA ASP A 180 -12.18 -11.43 -6.73
C ASP A 180 -10.78 -11.33 -7.37
N SER A 181 -10.35 -12.30 -8.16
CA SER A 181 -9.06 -12.29 -8.88
C SER A 181 -8.91 -11.14 -9.91
N ARG A 182 -10.00 -10.41 -10.18
CA ARG A 182 -9.99 -9.16 -10.97
C ARG A 182 -9.70 -7.91 -10.12
N LEU A 183 -9.35 -8.10 -8.88
CA LEU A 183 -9.35 -7.18 -7.75
C LEU A 183 -8.48 -5.96 -7.89
N PHE A 184 -7.33 -6.12 -8.51
CA PHE A 184 -6.37 -5.02 -8.61
C PHE A 184 -6.75 -3.98 -9.69
N LYS A 185 -7.76 -4.25 -10.51
CA LYS A 185 -8.27 -3.27 -11.47
C LYS A 185 -9.09 -2.16 -10.81
N ASN A 186 -9.58 -2.37 -9.59
CA ASN A 186 -10.49 -1.45 -8.90
C ASN A 186 -10.05 -1.22 -7.45
N LEU A 187 -8.87 -0.62 -7.25
CA LEU A 187 -8.53 -0.06 -5.95
C LEU A 187 -9.48 1.11 -5.68
N GLU A 188 -10.37 0.92 -4.73
CA GLU A 188 -11.26 2.00 -4.30
C GLU A 188 -10.52 2.90 -3.31
N LEU A 189 -10.43 4.16 -3.66
CA LEU A 189 -9.94 5.17 -2.74
C LEU A 189 -10.99 5.40 -1.65
N PHE A 190 -10.63 5.14 -0.40
CA PHE A 190 -11.42 5.60 0.74
C PHE A 190 -10.78 6.85 1.35
N ARG A 191 -11.61 7.78 1.77
CA ARG A 191 -11.15 9.00 2.43
C ARG A 191 -11.54 8.98 3.88
N ILE A 192 -10.56 9.27 4.72
CA ILE A 192 -10.78 9.50 6.14
C ILE A 192 -11.15 10.97 6.29
N SER A 193 -12.23 11.25 7.01
CA SER A 193 -12.59 12.63 7.32
C SER A 193 -11.46 13.33 8.08
N PRO A 194 -11.19 14.62 7.83
CA PRO A 194 -10.13 15.35 8.53
C PRO A 194 -10.28 15.35 10.05
N GLU A 195 -11.50 15.20 10.54
CA GLU A 195 -11.83 15.19 11.98
C GLU A 195 -11.73 13.80 12.60
N THR A 196 -11.67 12.74 11.77
CA THR A 196 -11.59 11.36 12.22
C THR A 196 -10.31 10.72 11.75
N SER A 197 -9.73 9.88 12.59
CA SER A 197 -8.61 9.01 12.24
C SER A 197 -9.08 7.57 12.26
N ALA A 198 -8.57 6.75 11.35
CA ALA A 198 -8.86 5.33 11.31
C ALA A 198 -7.75 4.54 12.01
N ARG A 199 -8.12 3.53 12.77
CA ARG A 199 -7.17 2.57 13.36
C ARG A 199 -6.88 1.47 12.37
N CYS A 200 -5.60 1.28 12.07
CA CYS A 200 -5.12 0.27 11.14
C CYS A 200 -3.99 -0.52 11.79
N VAL A 201 -3.86 -1.79 11.42
CA VAL A 201 -2.75 -2.66 11.85
C VAL A 201 -1.84 -2.91 10.66
N ASN A 202 -0.53 -2.83 10.88
CA ASN A 202 0.45 -3.16 9.85
C ASN A 202 0.43 -4.67 9.57
N ASP A 203 0.05 -5.03 8.35
CA ASP A 203 -0.05 -6.42 7.86
C ASP A 203 0.97 -6.70 6.74
N GLU A 204 2.07 -5.97 6.70
CA GLU A 204 3.10 -6.07 5.68
C GLU A 204 4.21 -7.07 6.05
N GLU A 205 4.05 -8.32 5.67
CA GLU A 205 5.02 -9.39 5.99
C GLU A 205 6.07 -9.65 4.88
N ILE A 206 5.86 -9.14 3.65
CA ILE A 206 6.46 -9.75 2.44
C ILE A 206 7.34 -8.79 1.62
N LEU A 207 7.54 -7.56 2.07
CA LEU A 207 8.15 -6.51 1.26
C LEU A 207 9.60 -6.78 0.82
N GLU A 208 10.45 -7.28 1.72
CA GLU A 208 11.89 -7.45 1.45
C GLU A 208 12.15 -8.39 0.28
N ARG A 209 11.46 -9.51 0.20
CA ARG A 209 11.63 -10.50 -0.87
C ARG A 209 11.31 -9.94 -2.27
N ARG A 210 10.40 -8.97 -2.37
CA ARG A 210 9.99 -8.40 -3.66
C ARG A 210 10.91 -7.32 -4.17
N ILE A 211 11.45 -6.51 -3.30
CA ILE A 211 12.44 -5.50 -3.66
C ILE A 211 13.67 -6.19 -4.24
N GLU A 212 14.13 -7.26 -3.61
CA GLU A 212 15.26 -8.07 -4.08
C GLU A 212 14.98 -8.73 -5.44
N THR A 213 13.81 -9.35 -5.61
CA THR A 213 13.47 -10.05 -6.86
C THR A 213 13.39 -9.09 -8.07
N HIS A 214 12.98 -7.84 -7.86
CA HIS A 214 12.92 -6.85 -8.94
C HIS A 214 14.28 -6.22 -9.25
N SER A 215 15.14 -6.01 -8.27
CA SER A 215 16.50 -5.55 -8.48
C SER A 215 17.34 -6.60 -9.20
N ASP A 216 17.17 -7.89 -8.85
CA ASP A 216 17.92 -9.00 -9.46
C ASP A 216 17.53 -9.25 -10.93
N ARG A 217 16.27 -9.04 -11.31
CA ARG A 217 15.84 -9.17 -12.72
C ARG A 217 16.42 -8.12 -13.65
N ARG A 218 16.92 -7.03 -13.10
CA ARG A 218 17.57 -5.95 -13.82
C ARG A 218 19.03 -5.81 -13.45
N ASN A 219 19.80 -6.87 -13.53
CA ASN A 219 21.26 -6.82 -13.57
C ASN A 219 21.73 -6.02 -14.79
N ARG A 220 21.38 -4.74 -14.81
CA ARG A 220 21.99 -3.78 -15.72
C ARG A 220 23.28 -3.29 -15.06
N THR A 221 24.34 -3.45 -15.76
CA THR A 221 25.71 -3.06 -15.40
C THR A 221 25.89 -1.53 -15.20
N ASP A 222 24.84 -0.73 -15.40
CA ASP A 222 24.82 0.70 -15.17
C ASP A 222 24.23 1.04 -13.81
N ASP A 223 25.07 1.38 -12.87
CA ASP A 223 24.71 1.78 -11.49
C ASP A 223 23.72 2.95 -11.43
N MET A 224 23.62 3.76 -12.48
CA MET A 224 22.80 4.96 -12.55
C MET A 224 21.29 4.67 -12.63
N TYR A 225 20.89 3.52 -13.20
CA TYR A 225 19.50 3.11 -13.36
C TYR A 225 19.15 1.87 -12.53
N SER A 226 19.98 1.50 -11.56
CA SER A 226 19.86 0.26 -10.81
C SER A 226 18.77 0.29 -9.75
N ARG A 227 18.26 1.46 -9.37
CA ARG A 227 17.31 1.59 -8.25
C ARG A 227 15.93 2.03 -8.71
N ILE A 228 15.04 1.07 -8.85
CA ILE A 228 13.61 1.35 -9.02
C ILE A 228 13.10 1.94 -7.70
N PRO A 229 12.55 3.17 -7.70
CA PRO A 229 12.07 3.79 -6.47
C PRO A 229 10.87 3.04 -5.91
N LEU A 230 10.75 3.03 -4.59
CA LEU A 230 9.63 2.46 -3.87
C LEU A 230 8.63 3.55 -3.53
N HIS A 231 7.36 3.36 -3.88
CA HIS A 231 6.28 4.15 -3.32
C HIS A 231 5.98 3.67 -1.90
N CYS A 232 6.16 4.55 -0.94
CA CYS A 232 6.17 4.22 0.49
C CYS A 232 4.75 3.99 1.07
N TYR A 233 3.99 3.07 0.44
CA TYR A 233 2.71 2.59 0.94
C TYR A 233 2.94 1.33 1.77
N LEU A 234 2.30 1.24 2.93
CA LEU A 234 2.24 0.04 3.76
C LEU A 234 0.93 -0.70 3.55
N HIS A 235 1.01 -2.02 3.52
CA HIS A 235 -0.15 -2.89 3.54
C HIS A 235 -0.70 -2.95 4.95
N MET A 236 -1.90 -2.42 5.14
CA MET A 236 -2.53 -2.23 6.43
C MET A 236 -3.88 -2.95 6.45
N PHE A 237 -4.32 -3.37 7.62
CA PHE A 237 -5.68 -3.80 7.85
C PHE A 237 -6.47 -2.74 8.62
N HIS A 238 -7.57 -2.27 8.04
CA HIS A 238 -8.44 -1.28 8.64
C HIS A 238 -9.38 -1.94 9.65
N LEU A 239 -9.21 -1.65 10.93
CA LEU A 239 -9.93 -2.35 12.02
C LEU A 239 -11.45 -2.12 12.05
N GLU A 240 -11.93 -1.00 11.52
CA GLU A 240 -13.36 -0.68 11.49
C GLU A 240 -14.05 -1.16 10.21
N LEU A 241 -13.36 -1.07 9.06
CA LEU A 241 -13.89 -1.54 7.77
C LEU A 241 -13.69 -3.05 7.56
N HIS A 242 -12.85 -3.70 8.37
CA HIS A 242 -12.46 -5.10 8.24
C HIS A 242 -11.94 -5.45 6.86
N ARG A 243 -11.08 -4.59 6.30
CA ARG A 243 -10.51 -4.74 4.96
C ARG A 243 -9.05 -4.39 4.93
N ASN A 244 -8.34 -5.07 4.04
CA ASN A 244 -6.97 -4.70 3.69
C ASN A 244 -6.97 -3.40 2.91
N CYS A 245 -5.97 -2.57 3.16
CA CYS A 245 -5.79 -1.28 2.52
C CYS A 245 -4.30 -0.94 2.39
N TRP A 246 -4.00 -0.04 1.46
CA TRP A 246 -2.68 0.54 1.30
C TRP A 246 -2.70 1.99 1.76
N ILE A 247 -1.83 2.35 2.68
CA ILE A 247 -1.75 3.71 3.20
C ILE A 247 -0.32 4.20 3.09
N HIS A 248 -0.16 5.41 2.54
CA HIS A 248 1.16 6.04 2.45
C HIS A 248 1.68 6.42 3.84
N VAL A 249 2.98 6.27 4.06
CA VAL A 249 3.60 6.51 5.39
C VAL A 249 3.43 7.93 5.91
N ASP A 250 3.27 8.93 5.02
CA ASP A 250 3.01 10.30 5.44
C ASP A 250 1.62 10.50 6.05
N ASN A 251 0.71 9.58 5.77
CA ASN A 251 -0.65 9.57 6.28
C ASN A 251 -0.80 8.66 7.52
N LEU A 252 0.30 8.07 8.00
CA LEU A 252 0.31 7.18 9.16
C LEU A 252 1.04 7.83 10.33
N GLU A 253 0.50 7.62 11.53
CA GLU A 253 1.16 7.92 12.80
C GLU A 253 1.11 6.68 13.69
N GLU A 254 2.15 6.49 14.51
CA GLU A 254 2.13 5.42 15.51
C GLU A 254 0.99 5.64 16.49
N TYR A 255 0.24 4.57 16.75
CA TYR A 255 -0.82 4.62 17.76
C TYR A 255 -0.21 4.71 19.15
N ARG A 256 -0.70 5.65 19.95
CA ARG A 256 -0.30 5.79 21.35
C ARG A 256 -1.39 5.24 22.24
N TYR A 257 -1.11 4.10 22.85
CA TYR A 257 -2.00 3.49 23.82
C TYR A 257 -2.18 4.35 25.06
N ARG A 258 -3.34 4.23 25.72
CA ARG A 258 -3.74 5.05 26.87
C ARG A 258 -4.05 4.17 28.08
N PRO A 259 -3.04 3.58 28.73
CA PRO A 259 -3.25 2.68 29.86
C PRO A 259 -3.94 3.38 31.06
N GLU A 260 -3.87 4.71 31.15
CA GLU A 260 -4.57 5.51 32.14
C GLU A 260 -6.10 5.39 32.07
N LEU A 261 -6.68 4.96 30.97
CA LEU A 261 -8.13 4.71 30.85
C LEU A 261 -8.63 3.66 31.85
N LYS A 262 -7.74 2.79 32.34
CA LYS A 262 -8.04 1.83 33.40
C LYS A 262 -8.65 2.49 34.64
N THR A 263 -8.22 3.70 34.99
CA THR A 263 -8.72 4.43 36.17
C THR A 263 -10.18 4.89 36.00
N LYS A 264 -10.62 5.06 34.75
CA LYS A 264 -11.99 5.47 34.40
C LYS A 264 -12.97 4.30 34.33
N LEU A 265 -12.47 3.07 34.31
CA LEU A 265 -13.30 1.86 34.22
C LEU A 265 -13.79 1.47 35.61
N ILE A 266 -15.10 1.48 35.79
CA ILE A 266 -15.76 1.07 37.04
C ILE A 266 -16.15 -0.38 36.91
N LEU A 267 -15.43 -1.25 37.63
CA LEU A 267 -15.73 -2.69 37.76
C LEU A 267 -15.74 -3.11 39.20
N PRO A 268 -16.50 -4.17 39.55
CA PRO A 268 -16.39 -4.83 40.84
C PRO A 268 -14.92 -5.22 41.10
N PRO A 269 -14.41 -5.03 42.31
CA PRO A 269 -13.00 -5.27 42.65
C PRO A 269 -12.51 -6.68 42.30
N GLU A 270 -13.36 -7.67 42.47
CA GLU A 270 -13.06 -9.09 42.14
C GLU A 270 -12.88 -9.29 40.64
N HIS A 271 -13.79 -8.75 39.82
CA HIS A 271 -13.70 -8.82 38.38
C HIS A 271 -12.46 -8.09 37.86
N ARG A 272 -12.19 -6.88 38.40
CA ARG A 272 -10.97 -6.12 38.05
C ARG A 272 -9.71 -6.95 38.33
N LYS A 273 -9.60 -7.51 39.54
CA LYS A 273 -8.45 -8.34 39.95
C LYS A 273 -8.28 -9.55 39.05
N LEU A 274 -9.39 -10.23 38.71
CA LEU A 274 -9.34 -11.38 37.80
C LEU A 274 -8.81 -11.02 36.41
N ILE A 275 -9.35 -9.95 35.80
CA ILE A 275 -8.91 -9.51 34.47
C ILE A 275 -7.45 -9.03 34.52
N ASP A 276 -7.05 -8.33 35.58
CA ASP A 276 -5.66 -7.89 35.77
C ASP A 276 -4.69 -9.07 35.83
N ILE A 277 -5.04 -10.13 36.53
CA ILE A 277 -4.22 -11.37 36.57
C ILE A 277 -4.13 -12.00 35.17
N LEU A 278 -5.26 -12.16 34.51
CA LEU A 278 -5.32 -12.78 33.18
C LEU A 278 -4.53 -11.99 32.13
N THR A 279 -4.60 -10.65 32.20
CA THR A 279 -3.91 -9.77 31.24
C THR A 279 -2.41 -9.60 31.59
N SER A 280 -2.01 -9.67 32.85
CA SER A 280 -0.60 -9.58 33.23
C SER A 280 0.23 -10.80 32.83
N HIS A 281 -0.40 -11.91 32.53
CA HIS A 281 0.23 -13.18 32.13
C HIS A 281 0.12 -13.48 30.63
N MET A 282 -0.44 -12.55 29.83
CA MET A 282 -0.58 -12.75 28.37
C MET A 282 0.76 -12.93 27.66
N ASP A 283 1.85 -12.37 28.17
CA ASP A 283 3.20 -12.47 27.57
C ASP A 283 4.00 -13.66 28.10
N VAL A 284 3.52 -14.31 29.15
CA VAL A 284 4.12 -15.56 29.65
C VAL A 284 3.49 -16.69 28.86
N SER A 285 4.14 -17.11 27.77
CA SER A 285 3.84 -18.39 27.16
C SER A 285 4.13 -19.45 28.21
N THR A 286 3.10 -19.85 28.98
CA THR A 286 3.17 -21.08 29.76
C THR A 286 3.42 -22.17 28.75
N SER A 287 4.68 -22.66 28.73
CA SER A 287 5.04 -23.84 27.97
C SER A 287 4.12 -24.96 28.46
N ASP A 288 3.09 -25.22 27.67
CA ASP A 288 2.20 -26.32 27.96
C ASP A 288 3.02 -27.61 28.01
N ILE A 289 2.67 -28.50 28.91
CA ILE A 289 3.33 -29.83 29.06
C ILE A 289 3.28 -30.60 27.72
N VAL A 290 2.32 -30.24 26.84
CA VAL A 290 2.18 -30.79 25.49
C VAL A 290 2.48 -29.71 24.46
N PRO A 291 3.57 -29.80 23.68
CA PRO A 291 3.88 -28.84 22.62
C PRO A 291 2.72 -28.71 21.62
N GLY A 292 2.29 -27.48 21.32
CA GLY A 292 1.23 -27.20 20.37
C GLY A 292 -0.18 -27.02 20.96
N LYS A 293 -0.34 -27.11 22.26
CA LYS A 293 -1.61 -26.80 22.97
C LYS A 293 -1.59 -25.44 23.69
N SER A 294 -0.80 -24.48 23.24
CA SER A 294 -0.84 -23.12 23.78
C SER A 294 -2.21 -22.50 23.51
N GLY A 295 -3.13 -22.69 24.45
CA GLY A 295 -4.46 -22.12 24.38
C GLY A 295 -4.41 -20.64 24.77
N GLY A 296 -4.94 -19.76 23.91
CA GLY A 296 -5.18 -18.38 24.29
C GLY A 296 -6.15 -18.29 25.47
N THR A 297 -6.07 -17.22 26.25
CA THR A 297 -7.01 -16.95 27.33
C THR A 297 -8.33 -16.45 26.76
N THR A 298 -9.42 -17.19 27.04
CA THR A 298 -10.77 -16.77 26.64
C THR A 298 -11.54 -16.24 27.86
N ILE A 299 -12.09 -15.03 27.75
CA ILE A 299 -12.88 -14.38 28.79
C ILE A 299 -14.30 -14.21 28.25
N LEU A 300 -15.28 -14.86 28.91
CA LEU A 300 -16.68 -14.68 28.60
C LEU A 300 -17.30 -13.62 29.53
N CYS A 301 -17.75 -12.48 28.91
CA CYS A 301 -18.43 -11.41 29.61
C CYS A 301 -19.92 -11.50 29.42
N MET A 302 -20.69 -11.76 30.49
CA MET A 302 -22.16 -11.83 30.48
C MET A 302 -22.78 -10.68 31.27
N GLY A 303 -23.95 -10.25 30.86
CA GLY A 303 -24.73 -9.21 31.56
C GLY A 303 -25.66 -8.45 30.61
N ALA A 304 -26.54 -7.61 31.18
CA ALA A 304 -27.48 -6.79 30.41
C ALA A 304 -26.76 -5.79 29.47
N ALA A 305 -27.48 -5.27 28.48
CA ALA A 305 -26.97 -4.22 27.62
C ALA A 305 -26.58 -2.96 28.45
N GLY A 306 -25.56 -2.22 28.01
CA GLY A 306 -25.13 -0.99 28.68
C GLY A 306 -24.24 -1.18 29.92
N LEU A 307 -23.94 -2.41 30.35
CA LEU A 307 -23.07 -2.65 31.52
C LEU A 307 -21.56 -2.56 31.25
N GLY A 308 -21.14 -2.06 30.09
CA GLY A 308 -19.75 -1.79 29.80
C GLY A 308 -18.90 -3.01 29.38
N LYS A 309 -19.51 -4.12 28.92
CA LYS A 309 -18.77 -5.31 28.47
C LYS A 309 -17.79 -5.02 27.37
N THR A 310 -18.23 -4.39 26.29
CA THR A 310 -17.41 -3.96 25.16
C THR A 310 -16.37 -2.93 25.60
N LEU A 311 -16.77 -1.92 26.40
CA LEU A 311 -15.87 -0.92 26.95
C LEU A 311 -14.74 -1.54 27.78
N THR A 312 -15.00 -2.60 28.50
CA THR A 312 -13.97 -3.33 29.28
C THR A 312 -12.88 -3.88 28.35
N ALA A 313 -13.26 -4.53 27.24
CA ALA A 313 -12.29 -5.02 26.26
C ALA A 313 -11.51 -3.88 25.61
N GLU A 314 -12.17 -2.78 25.26
CA GLU A 314 -11.53 -1.58 24.70
C GLU A 314 -10.51 -0.99 25.67
N VAL A 315 -10.86 -0.82 26.96
CA VAL A 315 -9.93 -0.28 27.96
C VAL A 315 -8.77 -1.24 28.21
N TYR A 316 -9.01 -2.54 28.28
CA TYR A 316 -7.92 -3.48 28.52
C TYR A 316 -6.98 -3.64 27.33
N SER A 317 -7.44 -3.45 26.09
CA SER A 317 -6.54 -3.36 24.94
C SER A 317 -5.56 -2.18 25.05
N GLU A 318 -6.04 -1.05 25.57
CA GLU A 318 -5.19 0.11 25.84
C GLU A 318 -4.19 -0.16 26.98
N VAL A 319 -4.62 -0.88 28.01
CA VAL A 319 -3.78 -1.23 29.18
C VAL A 319 -2.63 -2.15 28.79
N VAL A 320 -2.90 -3.18 27.97
CA VAL A 320 -1.91 -4.15 27.55
C VAL A 320 -1.15 -3.73 26.28
N SER A 321 -1.52 -2.59 25.71
CA SER A 321 -0.89 -2.04 24.49
C SER A 321 -0.96 -2.98 23.29
N LYS A 322 -2.10 -3.68 23.12
CA LYS A 322 -2.35 -4.57 21.98
C LYS A 322 -3.52 -4.05 21.13
N PRO A 323 -3.51 -4.26 19.80
CA PRO A 323 -4.64 -3.90 18.95
C PRO A 323 -5.92 -4.62 19.41
N LEU A 324 -7.06 -3.93 19.35
CA LEU A 324 -8.36 -4.56 19.54
C LEU A 324 -8.99 -4.90 18.19
N TYR A 325 -9.06 -6.18 17.87
CA TYR A 325 -9.75 -6.69 16.70
C TYR A 325 -11.18 -7.05 17.09
N ARG A 326 -12.12 -6.13 16.80
CA ARG A 326 -13.54 -6.31 17.12
C ARG A 326 -14.26 -6.94 15.95
N VAL A 327 -14.96 -8.03 16.17
CA VAL A 327 -15.74 -8.76 15.18
C VAL A 327 -17.19 -8.87 15.67
N HIS A 328 -18.11 -8.48 14.80
CA HIS A 328 -19.54 -8.62 15.06
C HIS A 328 -20.09 -9.93 14.48
N SER A 329 -21.12 -10.46 15.09
CA SER A 329 -21.79 -11.69 14.66
C SER A 329 -22.15 -11.69 13.16
N GLY A 330 -22.62 -10.58 12.62
CA GLY A 330 -22.98 -10.46 11.20
C GLY A 330 -21.82 -10.66 10.21
N GLN A 331 -20.56 -10.59 10.66
CA GLN A 331 -19.37 -10.77 9.82
C GLN A 331 -18.95 -12.25 9.67
N LEU A 332 -19.44 -13.12 10.52
CA LEU A 332 -19.11 -14.55 10.49
C LEU A 332 -19.97 -15.34 9.50
N GLY A 333 -21.10 -14.76 9.06
CA GLY A 333 -22.02 -15.46 8.15
C GLY A 333 -23.11 -16.24 8.88
N THR A 334 -23.94 -16.97 8.11
CA THR A 334 -25.13 -17.64 8.62
C THR A 334 -25.09 -19.16 8.52
N SER A 335 -24.15 -19.74 7.77
CA SER A 335 -23.98 -21.19 7.68
C SER A 335 -22.80 -21.66 8.54
N ALA A 336 -22.85 -22.89 9.03
CA ALA A 336 -21.78 -23.48 9.85
C ALA A 336 -20.42 -23.42 9.15
N THR A 337 -20.38 -23.79 7.88
CA THR A 337 -19.13 -23.76 7.08
C THR A 337 -18.60 -22.35 6.85
N SER A 338 -19.47 -21.35 6.65
CA SER A 338 -19.02 -19.96 6.51
C SER A 338 -18.52 -19.38 7.83
N VAL A 339 -19.16 -19.72 8.95
CA VAL A 339 -18.74 -19.31 10.29
C VAL A 339 -17.39 -19.92 10.65
N GLU A 340 -17.20 -21.21 10.38
CA GLU A 340 -15.94 -21.91 10.65
C GLU A 340 -14.78 -21.29 9.84
N ALA A 341 -14.96 -21.12 8.53
CA ALA A 341 -13.95 -20.52 7.67
C ALA A 341 -13.60 -19.07 8.10
N ALA A 342 -14.63 -18.23 8.31
CA ALA A 342 -14.43 -16.84 8.73
C ALA A 342 -13.74 -16.76 10.10
N LEU A 343 -14.15 -17.61 11.06
CA LEU A 343 -13.54 -17.64 12.38
C LEU A 343 -12.08 -18.11 12.34
N ALA A 344 -11.77 -19.10 11.52
CA ALA A 344 -10.40 -19.56 11.32
C ALA A 344 -9.49 -18.45 10.80
N ASP A 345 -9.94 -17.68 9.80
CA ASP A 345 -9.20 -16.54 9.24
C ASP A 345 -9.04 -15.41 10.28
N ILE A 346 -10.08 -15.11 11.03
CA ILE A 346 -10.07 -14.10 12.10
C ILE A 346 -9.08 -14.49 13.20
N LEU A 347 -9.12 -15.74 13.67
CA LEU A 347 -8.23 -16.25 14.71
C LEU A 347 -6.77 -16.26 14.23
N LYS A 348 -6.53 -16.71 13.00
CA LYS A 348 -5.19 -16.67 12.37
C LYS A 348 -4.65 -15.24 12.33
N ARG A 349 -5.47 -14.30 11.92
CA ARG A 349 -5.11 -12.86 11.82
C ARG A 349 -4.86 -12.28 13.22
N ALA A 350 -5.75 -12.51 14.17
CA ALA A 350 -5.61 -12.06 15.56
C ALA A 350 -4.33 -12.59 16.22
N SER A 351 -4.00 -13.87 16.00
CA SER A 351 -2.77 -14.49 16.48
C SER A 351 -1.52 -13.88 15.85
N ARG A 352 -1.54 -13.62 14.53
CA ARG A 352 -0.41 -13.03 13.82
C ARG A 352 -0.10 -11.60 14.28
N TRP A 353 -1.12 -10.83 14.64
CA TRP A 353 -0.94 -9.45 15.15
C TRP A 353 -0.74 -9.38 16.65
N ASP A 354 -0.76 -10.50 17.37
CA ASP A 354 -0.77 -10.52 18.84
C ASP A 354 -1.84 -9.58 19.42
N SER A 355 -3.04 -9.61 18.83
CA SER A 355 -4.13 -8.71 19.14
C SER A 355 -5.12 -9.29 20.14
N ILE A 356 -5.88 -8.44 20.82
CA ILE A 356 -7.07 -8.86 21.55
C ILE A 356 -8.22 -9.03 20.56
N LEU A 357 -8.78 -10.24 20.46
CA LEU A 357 -9.97 -10.50 19.67
C LEU A 357 -11.21 -10.30 20.53
N LEU A 358 -12.10 -9.41 20.11
CA LEU A 358 -13.40 -9.20 20.72
C LEU A 358 -14.50 -9.75 19.78
N LEU A 359 -15.14 -10.85 20.18
CA LEU A 359 -16.35 -11.32 19.53
C LEU A 359 -17.55 -10.67 20.20
N ASP A 360 -18.10 -9.64 19.57
CA ASP A 360 -19.23 -8.90 20.10
C ASP A 360 -20.56 -9.57 19.66
N GLU A 361 -21.57 -9.53 20.54
CA GLU A 361 -22.87 -10.19 20.31
C GLU A 361 -22.72 -11.71 20.06
N ALA A 362 -21.81 -12.36 20.78
CA ALA A 362 -21.51 -13.78 20.61
C ALA A 362 -22.65 -14.72 21.06
N ASP A 363 -23.67 -14.20 21.71
CA ASP A 363 -24.83 -14.96 22.18
C ASP A 363 -25.59 -15.66 21.04
N VAL A 364 -25.51 -15.14 19.82
CA VAL A 364 -26.06 -15.78 18.61
C VAL A 364 -25.43 -17.15 18.36
N TYR A 365 -24.14 -17.31 18.68
CA TYR A 365 -23.38 -18.55 18.46
C TYR A 365 -23.25 -19.46 19.68
N ILE A 366 -23.56 -18.94 20.88
CA ILE A 366 -23.39 -19.67 22.16
C ILE A 366 -24.76 -20.18 22.70
N ARG A 367 -25.81 -20.09 21.89
CA ARG A 367 -27.14 -20.57 22.32
C ARG A 367 -27.13 -22.07 22.60
N LYS A 368 -27.93 -22.47 23.56
CA LYS A 368 -28.13 -23.88 23.87
C LYS A 368 -28.61 -24.62 22.63
N ARG A 369 -28.03 -25.81 22.36
CA ARG A 369 -28.45 -26.67 21.26
C ARG A 369 -29.95 -26.96 21.34
N ASP A 370 -30.67 -26.69 20.27
CA ASP A 370 -32.09 -26.85 20.14
C ASP A 370 -32.41 -27.84 18.99
N ASN A 371 -33.67 -28.02 18.65
CA ASN A 371 -34.08 -28.94 17.57
C ASN A 371 -33.71 -28.46 16.15
N ASP A 372 -33.08 -27.34 16.03
CA ASP A 372 -32.58 -26.80 14.75
C ASP A 372 -31.16 -27.37 14.42
N LEU A 373 -31.11 -28.26 13.44
CA LEU A 373 -29.86 -28.90 12.97
C LEU A 373 -28.84 -27.92 12.44
N GLN A 374 -29.28 -26.84 11.77
CA GLN A 374 -28.36 -25.83 11.22
C GLN A 374 -27.71 -25.03 12.33
N HIS A 375 -28.50 -24.63 13.33
CA HIS A 375 -27.99 -23.92 14.49
C HIS A 375 -27.05 -24.78 15.34
N ASN A 376 -27.36 -26.05 15.53
CA ASN A 376 -26.51 -26.99 16.27
C ASN A 376 -25.15 -27.22 15.58
N ALA A 377 -25.10 -27.15 14.26
CA ALA A 377 -23.84 -27.24 13.50
C ALA A 377 -22.95 -26.01 13.68
N ILE A 378 -23.52 -24.83 13.96
CA ILE A 378 -22.76 -23.62 14.23
C ILE A 378 -22.17 -23.64 15.66
N VAL A 379 -22.86 -24.25 16.59
CA VAL A 379 -22.49 -24.33 18.03
C VAL A 379 -21.54 -25.50 18.31
N ALA A 380 -21.41 -26.45 17.39
CA ALA A 380 -20.56 -27.63 17.55
C ALA A 380 -19.10 -27.31 17.24
#